data_08e103496ec3079a6c372fdf3579b6a8
#
_entry.id   08e103496ec3079a6c372fdf3579b6a8
#
_cell.length_a   1.000
_cell.length_b   1.000
_cell.length_c   1.000
_cell.angle_alpha   90.00
_cell.angle_beta   90.00
_cell.angle_gamma   90.00
#
_symmetry.space_group_name_H-M   'P 1'
#
loop_
_entity.id
_entity.type
_entity.pdbx_description
1 polymer ?
#
loop_
_entity_poly.entity_id
_entity_poly.type
_entity_poly.pdbx_seq_one_letter_code
_entity_poly.pdbx_strand_id
1 'polypeptide(L)'
;MADYLLDTGVIVLALRGHPKVLDFLEMLSRKEANIFISAVTRLEVLAGMHPDEATSTLALLDAIACIPMDKTKADRAGRLLHEILRSRASLSVQDALISATALLGELTLVTLEPQRYTVPELRLQPLEL
;
A
#
# COMPACT_ATOMS: atom_id res chain seq x y z
N MET A 1 -17.14 3.18 8.51
CA MET A 1 -15.95 4.01 8.30
C MET A 1 -14.98 3.33 7.36
N ALA A 2 -14.40 4.08 6.45
CA ALA A 2 -13.41 3.53 5.54
C ALA A 2 -12.08 3.35 6.26
N ASP A 3 -11.43 2.23 6.01
CA ASP A 3 -10.07 1.97 6.44
C ASP A 3 -9.17 1.93 5.20
N TYR A 4 -7.92 2.29 5.37
CA TYR A 4 -7.01 2.56 4.26
C TYR A 4 -5.76 1.72 4.34
N LEU A 5 -5.33 1.25 3.16
CA LEU A 5 -4.02 0.63 2.97
C LEU A 5 -3.18 1.59 2.13
N LEU A 6 -2.02 1.99 2.64
CA LEU A 6 -1.12 2.90 1.94
C LEU A 6 -0.12 2.07 1.13
N ASP A 7 0.05 2.39 -0.16
CA ASP A 7 1.07 1.70 -0.94
C ASP A 7 2.48 2.28 -0.67
N THR A 8 3.47 1.63 -1.24
CA THR A 8 4.88 1.95 -0.99
C THR A 8 5.23 3.40 -1.37
N GLY A 9 4.75 3.88 -2.52
CA GLY A 9 5.05 5.24 -2.97
C GLY A 9 4.54 6.31 -2.03
N VAL A 10 3.36 6.09 -1.43
CA VAL A 10 2.79 7.03 -0.45
C VAL A 10 3.69 7.12 0.79
N ILE A 11 4.17 5.98 1.29
CA ILE A 11 5.06 5.95 2.45
C ILE A 11 6.39 6.63 2.13
N VAL A 12 6.97 6.39 0.96
CA VAL A 12 8.23 7.01 0.56
C VAL A 12 8.11 8.53 0.53
N LEU A 13 7.02 9.06 -0.03
CA LEU A 13 6.81 10.50 -0.06
C LEU A 13 6.50 11.08 1.32
N ALA A 14 5.82 10.34 2.18
CA ALA A 14 5.62 10.76 3.58
C ALA A 14 6.97 10.91 4.29
N LEU A 15 7.87 9.95 4.09
CA LEU A 15 9.22 10.01 4.65
C LEU A 15 10.03 11.21 4.14
N ARG A 16 9.79 11.62 2.90
CA ARG A 16 10.43 12.79 2.30
C ARG A 16 9.76 14.10 2.67
N GLY A 17 8.70 14.05 3.48
CA GLY A 17 8.00 15.25 3.93
C GLY A 17 7.16 15.93 2.86
N HIS A 18 6.67 15.18 1.86
CA HIS A 18 5.88 15.76 0.78
C HIS A 18 4.59 16.36 1.32
N PRO A 19 4.34 17.69 1.14
CA PRO A 19 3.23 18.37 1.81
C PRO A 19 1.85 17.79 1.52
N LYS A 20 1.56 17.43 0.28
CA LYS A 20 0.24 16.90 -0.09
C LYS A 20 -0.01 15.54 0.52
N VAL A 21 1.02 14.71 0.64
CA VAL A 21 0.90 13.39 1.27
C VAL A 21 0.69 13.55 2.77
N LEU A 22 1.47 14.42 3.42
CA LEU A 22 1.32 14.69 4.85
C LEU A 22 -0.06 15.27 5.18
N ASP A 23 -0.56 16.19 4.35
CA ASP A 23 -1.89 16.77 4.52
C ASP A 23 -2.98 15.70 4.41
N PHE A 24 -2.84 14.78 3.44
CA PHE A 24 -3.78 13.69 3.28
C PHE A 24 -3.80 12.77 4.50
N LEU A 25 -2.62 12.40 5.01
CA LEU A 25 -2.51 11.54 6.19
C LEU A 25 -3.07 12.23 7.42
N GLU A 26 -2.84 13.52 7.58
CA GLU A 26 -3.43 14.31 8.65
C GLU A 26 -4.96 14.34 8.56
N MET A 27 -5.49 14.50 7.36
CA MET A 27 -6.94 14.45 7.13
C MET A 27 -7.53 13.10 7.54
N LEU A 28 -6.87 12.00 7.20
CA LEU A 28 -7.31 10.66 7.61
C LEU A 28 -7.27 10.52 9.14
N SER A 29 -6.24 11.05 9.78
CA SER A 29 -6.12 11.02 11.23
C SER A 29 -7.26 11.79 11.92
N ARG A 30 -7.61 12.96 11.40
CA ARG A 30 -8.74 13.75 11.93
C ARG A 30 -10.08 13.02 11.81
N LYS A 31 -10.24 12.20 10.78
CA LYS A 31 -11.44 11.38 10.58
C LYS A 31 -11.42 10.09 11.40
N GLU A 32 -10.38 9.88 12.19
CA GLU A 32 -10.18 8.65 12.96
C GLU A 32 -10.20 7.39 12.10
N ALA A 33 -9.79 7.52 10.83
CA ALA A 33 -9.68 6.38 9.94
C ALA A 33 -8.51 5.49 10.35
N ASN A 34 -8.68 4.18 10.20
CA ASN A 34 -7.59 3.23 10.42
C ASN A 34 -6.70 3.18 9.19
N ILE A 35 -5.39 3.23 9.41
CA ILE A 35 -4.38 3.24 8.37
C ILE A 35 -3.46 2.05 8.55
N PHE A 36 -3.23 1.33 7.45
CA PHE A 36 -2.41 0.12 7.44
C PHE A 36 -1.40 0.17 6.32
N ILE A 37 -0.32 -0.60 6.47
CA ILE A 37 0.58 -0.96 5.37
C ILE A 37 0.66 -2.47 5.30
N SER A 38 0.98 -3.01 4.12
CA SER A 38 1.25 -4.44 3.98
C SER A 38 2.71 -4.73 4.36
N ALA A 39 2.98 -5.98 4.72
CA ALA A 39 4.36 -6.42 4.94
C ALA A 39 5.22 -6.24 3.69
N VAL A 40 4.63 -6.30 2.49
CA VAL A 40 5.32 -6.03 1.22
C VAL A 40 5.80 -4.60 1.17
N THR A 41 4.96 -3.64 1.53
CA THR A 41 5.34 -2.22 1.58
C THR A 41 6.47 -2.00 2.59
N ARG A 42 6.40 -2.61 3.77
CA ARG A 42 7.46 -2.52 4.76
C ARG A 42 8.79 -3.02 4.19
N LEU A 43 8.77 -4.17 3.52
CA LEU A 43 9.95 -4.73 2.87
C LEU A 43 10.54 -3.78 1.83
N GLU A 44 9.69 -3.25 0.95
CA GLU A 44 10.15 -2.37 -0.13
C GLU A 44 10.76 -1.08 0.40
N VAL A 45 10.16 -0.48 1.42
CA VAL A 45 10.68 0.75 2.03
C VAL A 45 12.03 0.50 2.68
N LEU A 46 12.15 -0.59 3.45
CA LEU A 46 13.41 -0.94 4.09
C LEU A 46 14.51 -1.27 3.08
N ALA A 47 14.15 -1.96 1.99
CA ALA A 47 15.11 -2.32 0.94
C ALA A 47 15.67 -1.09 0.22
N GLY A 48 14.87 -0.05 0.08
CA GLY A 48 15.27 1.16 -0.67
C GLY A 48 15.82 2.30 0.17
N MET A 49 15.84 2.19 1.49
CA MET A 49 16.30 3.30 2.34
C MET A 49 17.82 3.42 2.36
N HIS A 50 18.30 4.63 2.59
CA HIS A 50 19.71 4.86 2.88
C HIS A 50 20.00 4.55 4.35
N PRO A 51 21.23 4.08 4.70
CA PRO A 51 21.56 3.73 6.09
C PRO A 51 21.37 4.86 7.09
N ASP A 52 21.60 6.10 6.71
CA ASP A 52 21.43 7.27 7.56
C ASP A 52 19.97 7.66 7.78
N GLU A 53 19.06 7.07 7.00
CA GLU A 53 17.61 7.27 7.14
C GLU A 53 16.95 6.22 8.05
N ALA A 54 17.70 5.23 8.53
CA ALA A 54 17.14 4.06 9.21
C ALA A 54 16.27 4.44 10.43
N THR A 55 16.73 5.36 11.25
CA THR A 55 16.00 5.74 12.48
C THR A 55 14.64 6.33 12.16
N SER A 56 14.57 7.31 11.25
CA SER A 56 13.31 7.95 10.90
C SER A 56 12.38 7.01 10.11
N THR A 57 12.95 6.18 9.24
CA THR A 57 12.19 5.20 8.48
C THR A 57 11.53 4.18 9.38
N LEU A 58 12.28 3.59 10.31
CA LEU A 58 11.74 2.60 11.25
C LEU A 58 10.71 3.24 12.18
N ALA A 59 10.94 4.48 12.62
CA ALA A 59 9.97 5.18 13.46
C ALA A 59 8.62 5.34 12.76
N LEU A 60 8.61 5.73 11.48
CA LEU A 60 7.37 5.84 10.73
C LEU A 60 6.71 4.48 10.53
N LEU A 61 7.47 3.47 10.09
CA LEU A 61 6.93 2.14 9.83
C LEU A 61 6.35 1.51 11.11
N ASP A 62 7.00 1.69 12.25
CA ASP A 62 6.52 1.14 13.52
C ASP A 62 5.29 1.88 14.05
N ALA A 63 5.05 3.11 13.59
CA ALA A 63 3.86 3.87 13.97
C ALA A 63 2.61 3.46 13.19
N ILE A 64 2.76 2.71 12.10
CA ILE A 64 1.64 2.29 11.25
C ILE A 64 1.41 0.79 11.43
N ALA A 65 0.15 0.38 11.60
CA ALA A 65 -0.19 -1.03 11.70
C ALA A 65 0.19 -1.76 10.42
N CYS A 66 0.92 -2.87 10.56
CA CYS A 66 1.39 -3.67 9.43
C CYS A 66 0.59 -4.96 9.34
N ILE A 67 0.03 -5.22 8.15
CA ILE A 67 -0.71 -6.45 7.88
C ILE A 67 0.28 -7.50 7.38
N PRO A 68 0.41 -8.63 8.08
CA PRO A 68 1.37 -9.66 7.69
C PRO A 68 0.99 -10.36 6.40
N MET A 69 1.98 -10.91 5.70
CA MET A 69 1.79 -11.78 4.54
C MET A 69 1.57 -13.21 5.04
N ASP A 70 0.49 -13.83 4.58
CA ASP A 70 0.15 -15.19 4.98
C ASP A 70 -0.33 -16.01 3.77
N LYS A 71 -0.68 -17.26 4.03
CA LYS A 71 -1.14 -18.19 2.99
C LYS A 71 -2.39 -17.67 2.27
N THR A 72 -3.35 -17.10 3.01
CA THR A 72 -4.61 -16.60 2.43
C THR A 72 -4.34 -15.47 1.43
N LYS A 73 -3.46 -14.54 1.78
CA LYS A 73 -3.09 -13.43 0.90
C LYS A 73 -2.30 -13.93 -0.32
N ALA A 74 -1.38 -14.88 -0.11
CA ALA A 74 -0.62 -15.48 -1.20
C ALA A 74 -1.54 -16.19 -2.19
N ASP A 75 -2.50 -16.96 -1.70
CA ASP A 75 -3.48 -17.66 -2.54
C ASP A 75 -4.32 -16.67 -3.35
N ARG A 76 -4.80 -15.60 -2.71
CA ARG A 76 -5.59 -14.57 -3.42
C ARG A 76 -4.77 -13.86 -4.47
N ALA A 77 -3.53 -13.48 -4.15
CA ALA A 77 -2.62 -12.83 -5.10
C ALA A 77 -2.32 -13.74 -6.28
N GLY A 78 -2.11 -15.04 -6.02
CA GLY A 78 -1.90 -16.02 -7.08
C GLY A 78 -3.07 -16.14 -8.03
N ARG A 79 -4.29 -16.12 -7.51
CA ARG A 79 -5.50 -16.11 -8.35
C ARG A 79 -5.62 -14.85 -9.18
N LEU A 80 -5.30 -13.69 -8.62
CA LEU A 80 -5.28 -12.42 -9.37
C LEU A 80 -4.29 -12.47 -10.52
N LEU A 81 -3.07 -12.95 -10.27
CA LEU A 81 -2.06 -13.09 -11.31
C LEU A 81 -2.49 -14.08 -12.39
N HIS A 82 -3.12 -15.19 -12.00
CA HIS A 82 -3.61 -16.19 -12.93
C HIS A 82 -4.66 -15.58 -13.89
N GLU A 83 -5.59 -14.79 -13.36
CA GLU A 83 -6.59 -14.12 -14.17
C GLU A 83 -5.96 -13.07 -15.11
N ILE A 84 -4.98 -12.30 -14.61
CA ILE A 84 -4.29 -11.27 -15.39
C ILE A 84 -3.50 -11.88 -16.55
N LEU A 85 -2.87 -13.06 -16.36
CA LEU A 85 -2.16 -13.75 -17.43
C LEU A 85 -3.04 -14.09 -18.60
N ARG A 86 -4.35 -14.17 -18.40
CA ARG A 86 -5.34 -14.47 -19.47
C ARG A 86 -5.85 -13.20 -20.15
N SER A 87 -5.40 -12.04 -19.74
CA SER A 87 -5.76 -10.75 -20.31
C SER A 87 -4.51 -10.04 -20.85
N ARG A 88 -4.70 -8.84 -21.41
CA ARG A 88 -3.57 -8.01 -21.86
C ARG A 88 -3.05 -7.09 -20.76
N ALA A 89 -3.68 -7.10 -19.61
CA ALA A 89 -3.24 -6.30 -18.47
C ALA A 89 -1.99 -6.93 -17.85
N SER A 90 -1.24 -6.12 -17.09
CA SER A 90 -0.09 -6.58 -16.34
C SER A 90 -0.25 -6.23 -14.87
N LEU A 91 0.35 -7.03 -14.01
CA LEU A 91 0.33 -6.82 -12.57
C LEU A 91 1.59 -7.48 -12.00
N SER A 92 2.38 -6.72 -11.26
CA SER A 92 3.57 -7.28 -10.61
C SER A 92 3.16 -8.18 -9.45
N VAL A 93 4.07 -9.07 -9.03
CA VAL A 93 3.84 -9.92 -7.85
C VAL A 93 3.58 -9.06 -6.62
N GLN A 94 4.37 -7.99 -6.43
CA GLN A 94 4.23 -7.09 -5.30
C GLN A 94 2.86 -6.40 -5.31
N ASP A 95 2.43 -5.91 -6.47
CA ASP A 95 1.13 -5.24 -6.60
C ASP A 95 -0.04 -6.22 -6.43
N ALA A 96 0.14 -7.48 -6.83
CA ALA A 96 -0.85 -8.54 -6.58
C ALA A 96 -1.00 -8.80 -5.08
N LEU A 97 0.10 -8.86 -4.34
CA LEU A 97 0.08 -9.08 -2.89
C LEU A 97 -0.54 -7.90 -2.15
N ILE A 98 -0.23 -6.67 -2.55
CA ILE A 98 -0.85 -5.47 -2.00
C ILE A 98 -2.35 -5.45 -2.30
N SER A 99 -2.73 -5.78 -3.54
CA SER A 99 -4.13 -5.87 -3.95
C SER A 99 -4.90 -6.90 -3.12
N ALA A 100 -4.32 -8.09 -2.94
CA ALA A 100 -4.94 -9.15 -2.14
C ALA A 100 -5.14 -8.70 -0.68
N THR A 101 -4.16 -7.99 -0.13
CA THR A 101 -4.25 -7.45 1.23
C THR A 101 -5.42 -6.49 1.35
N ALA A 102 -5.57 -5.56 0.39
CA ALA A 102 -6.67 -4.60 0.39
C ALA A 102 -8.02 -5.29 0.22
N LEU A 103 -8.13 -6.24 -0.70
CA LEU A 103 -9.39 -6.96 -0.95
C LEU A 103 -9.84 -7.77 0.26
N LEU A 104 -8.94 -8.53 0.86
CA LEU A 104 -9.28 -9.39 2.00
C LEU A 104 -9.62 -8.58 3.25
N GLY A 105 -9.02 -7.41 3.42
CA GLY A 105 -9.30 -6.53 4.54
C GLY A 105 -10.41 -5.51 4.28
N GLU A 106 -10.98 -5.51 3.08
CA GLU A 106 -11.97 -4.51 2.65
C GLU A 106 -11.44 -3.08 2.83
N LEU A 107 -10.17 -2.89 2.46
CA LEU A 107 -9.47 -1.61 2.61
C LEU A 107 -9.49 -0.83 1.30
N THR A 108 -9.53 0.49 1.43
CA THR A 108 -9.30 1.37 0.28
C THR A 108 -7.80 1.56 0.09
N LEU A 109 -7.29 1.26 -1.10
CA LEU A 109 -5.87 1.37 -1.40
C LEU A 109 -5.55 2.79 -1.85
N VAL A 110 -4.67 3.45 -1.10
CA VAL A 110 -4.18 4.80 -1.40
C VAL A 110 -2.92 4.67 -2.23
N THR A 111 -2.92 5.27 -3.42
CA THR A 111 -1.80 5.15 -4.35
C THR A 111 -1.59 6.42 -5.16
N LEU A 112 -0.34 6.66 -5.55
CA LEU A 112 0.03 7.71 -6.48
C LEU A 112 -0.10 7.26 -7.94
N GLU A 113 -0.16 5.94 -8.16
CA GLU A 113 -0.13 5.33 -9.48
C GLU A 113 -1.28 4.32 -9.63
N PRO A 114 -2.53 4.81 -9.72
CA PRO A 114 -3.69 3.90 -9.81
C PRO A 114 -3.65 2.96 -11.00
N GLN A 115 -2.97 3.34 -12.08
CA GLN A 115 -2.84 2.51 -13.28
C GLN A 115 -2.04 1.23 -13.06
N ARG A 116 -1.24 1.14 -11.98
CA ARG A 116 -0.50 -0.07 -11.64
C ARG A 116 -1.41 -1.19 -11.15
N TYR A 117 -2.60 -0.85 -10.65
CA TYR A 117 -3.50 -1.79 -10.02
C TYR A 117 -4.64 -2.14 -10.96
N THR A 118 -4.42 -3.17 -11.77
CA THR A 118 -5.34 -3.62 -12.83
C THR A 118 -6.36 -4.63 -12.32
N VAL A 119 -6.85 -4.43 -11.09
CA VAL A 119 -7.80 -5.31 -10.43
C VAL A 119 -9.11 -4.55 -10.24
N PRO A 120 -10.16 -4.89 -11.02
CA PRO A 120 -11.41 -4.10 -11.01
C PRO A 120 -12.11 -4.00 -9.67
N GLU A 121 -11.99 -5.03 -8.81
CA GLU A 121 -12.66 -5.06 -7.52
C GLU A 121 -12.05 -4.14 -6.48
N LEU A 122 -10.83 -3.62 -6.72
CA LEU A 122 -10.15 -2.74 -5.77
C LEU A 122 -10.85 -1.40 -5.64
N ARG A 123 -10.97 -0.94 -4.41
CA ARG A 123 -11.33 0.45 -4.13
C ARG A 123 -10.03 1.25 -4.04
N LEU A 124 -9.85 2.15 -5.00
CA LEU A 124 -8.65 2.97 -5.08
C LEU A 124 -8.95 4.40 -4.62
N GLN A 125 -8.02 4.97 -3.87
CA GLN A 125 -7.99 6.39 -3.56
C GLN A 125 -6.71 6.96 -4.17
N PRO A 126 -6.78 7.49 -5.40
CA PRO A 126 -5.60 8.11 -6.01
C PRO A 126 -5.22 9.38 -5.27
N LEU A 127 -3.92 9.62 -5.12
CA LEU A 127 -3.38 10.89 -4.68
C LEU A 127 -2.77 11.61 -5.87
N GLU A 128 -3.22 12.82 -6.12
CA GLU A 128 -2.67 13.67 -7.15
C GLU A 128 -1.74 14.69 -6.51
N LEU A 129 -0.54 14.75 -7.01
CA LEU A 129 0.47 15.71 -6.56
C LEU A 129 0.52 16.92 -7.49
#